data_e743a46ac1e7579621b3b7de154fe49e
#
_entry.id   e743a46ac1e7579621b3b7de154fe49e
#
_cell.length_a   1.000
_cell.length_b   1.000
_cell.length_c   1.000
_cell.angle_alpha   90.00
_cell.angle_beta   90.00
_cell.angle_gamma   90.00
#
_symmetry.space_group_name_H-M   'P 1'
#
loop_
_entity.id
_entity.type
_entity.pdbx_description
1 polymer ?
#
loop_
_entity_poly.entity_id
_entity_poly.type
_entity_poly.pdbx_seq_one_letter_code
_entity_poly.pdbx_strand_id
1 'polypeptide(L)'
;MNTGVQDVYNLVWKLVRALQDPQKYEGALLDSYDWERRPIGRSVAQSSLHNLRSHALDMDTALGMSAEKSPEENAAAVAPFFDRELPGHAEKREAVCRAQKTLDTEFKAPGTEVGWFYPSADFWGEGRESAHGGQLKPHGTFDTEFYHASTVPGHNLPHAWVEKEGTRRALRDLVPLSAFLLLVGRKDIGWTALAREEVRVEVVGDGGWVDVDGSWGRQRGVTEQGAVLVRPDGIVAWRGEWDSELAQRWPEVLDRVLYLQGAA
;
A
#
# COMPACT_ATOMS: atom_id res chain seq x y z
N MET A 1 15.23 0.11 6.76
CA MET A 1 15.75 0.79 5.55
C MET A 1 14.63 1.05 4.54
N ASN A 2 13.92 0.06 4.04
CA ASN A 2 12.89 0.23 3.00
C ASN A 2 11.74 1.18 3.41
N THR A 3 11.32 1.12 4.68
CA THR A 3 10.32 2.05 5.24
C THR A 3 10.78 3.50 5.16
N GLY A 4 12.08 3.76 5.43
CA GLY A 4 12.65 5.10 5.31
C GLY A 4 12.68 5.63 3.87
N VAL A 5 12.84 4.76 2.86
CA VAL A 5 12.69 5.15 1.45
C VAL A 5 11.25 5.59 1.17
N GLN A 6 10.27 4.87 1.68
CA GLN A 6 8.84 5.26 1.54
C GLN A 6 8.54 6.57 2.30
N ASP A 7 9.17 6.79 3.46
CA ASP A 7 9.04 8.04 4.21
C ASP A 7 9.55 9.23 3.38
N VAL A 8 10.73 9.09 2.76
CA VAL A 8 11.28 10.11 1.85
C VAL A 8 10.35 10.35 0.65
N TYR A 9 9.81 9.30 0.07
CA TYR A 9 8.89 9.41 -1.06
C TYR A 9 7.62 10.20 -0.72
N ASN A 10 7.07 9.97 0.48
CA ASN A 10 5.94 10.73 1.00
C ASN A 10 6.29 12.20 1.29
N LEU A 11 7.46 12.45 1.88
CA LEU A 11 7.83 13.78 2.37
C LEU A 11 8.29 14.73 1.25
N VAL A 12 9.09 14.25 0.28
CA VAL A 12 9.80 15.12 -0.68
C VAL A 12 8.84 15.95 -1.52
N TRP A 13 7.77 15.38 -2.06
CA TRP A 13 6.83 16.14 -2.88
C TRP A 13 6.09 17.22 -2.05
N LYS A 14 5.81 16.96 -0.77
CA LYS A 14 5.19 17.91 0.17
C LYS A 14 6.14 19.06 0.46
N LEU A 15 7.43 18.76 0.70
CA LEU A 15 8.46 19.77 0.88
C LEU A 15 8.63 20.64 -0.36
N VAL A 16 8.65 20.06 -1.56
CA VAL A 16 8.72 20.83 -2.81
C VAL A 16 7.57 21.80 -2.91
N ARG A 17 6.34 21.38 -2.61
CA ARG A 17 5.17 22.28 -2.60
C ARG A 17 5.29 23.38 -1.55
N ALA A 18 5.67 23.03 -0.33
CA ALA A 18 5.83 24.01 0.76
C ALA A 18 6.93 25.04 0.46
N LEU A 19 8.01 24.65 -0.22
CA LEU A 19 9.07 25.57 -0.64
C LEU A 19 8.67 26.47 -1.81
N GLN A 20 7.80 25.99 -2.72
CA GLN A 20 7.30 26.79 -3.84
C GLN A 20 6.31 27.86 -3.39
N ASP A 21 5.43 27.53 -2.47
CA ASP A 21 4.45 28.47 -1.91
C ASP A 21 4.24 28.18 -0.40
N PRO A 22 5.10 28.71 0.47
CA PRO A 22 5.02 28.45 1.91
C PRO A 22 3.69 28.90 2.53
N GLN A 23 3.14 30.03 2.06
CA GLN A 23 1.88 30.54 2.60
C GLN A 23 0.69 29.62 2.33
N LYS A 24 0.74 28.92 1.20
CA LYS A 24 -0.33 28.00 0.78
C LYS A 24 -0.17 26.58 1.35
N TYR A 25 1.05 26.06 1.41
CA TYR A 25 1.31 24.63 1.65
C TYR A 25 2.02 24.33 2.97
N GLU A 26 2.39 25.36 3.74
CA GLU A 26 2.93 25.19 5.08
C GLU A 26 1.85 24.70 6.06
N GLY A 27 2.23 23.98 7.08
CA GLY A 27 1.30 23.46 8.09
C GLY A 27 0.70 22.12 7.70
N ALA A 28 -0.62 22.05 7.48
CA ALA A 28 -1.35 20.78 7.39
C ALA A 28 -0.83 19.80 6.33
N LEU A 29 -0.31 20.28 5.20
CA LEU A 29 0.31 19.41 4.20
C LEU A 29 1.59 18.74 4.74
N LEU A 30 2.43 19.46 5.47
CA LEU A 30 3.63 18.88 6.07
C LEU A 30 3.29 18.01 7.28
N ASP A 31 2.33 18.44 8.11
CA ASP A 31 1.85 17.68 9.26
C ASP A 31 1.26 16.33 8.85
N SER A 32 0.67 16.25 7.63
CA SER A 32 0.15 15.00 7.09
C SER A 32 1.22 13.91 6.94
N TYR A 33 2.50 14.28 6.83
CA TYR A 33 3.59 13.30 6.85
C TYR A 33 3.57 12.46 8.12
N ASP A 34 3.41 13.08 9.26
CA ASP A 34 3.38 12.39 10.54
C ASP A 34 2.14 11.49 10.68
N TRP A 35 0.98 12.00 10.32
CA TRP A 35 -0.28 11.25 10.42
C TRP A 35 -0.32 10.04 9.49
N GLU A 36 0.26 10.16 8.30
CA GLU A 36 0.32 9.09 7.33
C GLU A 36 1.41 8.06 7.65
N ARG A 37 2.61 8.52 8.02
CA ARG A 37 3.78 7.64 8.13
C ARG A 37 4.01 7.03 9.51
N ARG A 38 3.63 7.71 10.56
CA ARG A 38 3.78 7.18 11.94
C ARG A 38 3.01 5.88 12.17
N PRO A 39 1.73 5.72 11.74
CA PRO A 39 1.02 4.44 11.86
C PRO A 39 1.71 3.31 11.09
N ILE A 40 2.19 3.58 9.88
CA ILE A 40 2.91 2.60 9.06
C ILE A 40 4.22 2.19 9.72
N GLY A 41 5.02 3.17 10.17
CA GLY A 41 6.27 2.91 10.88
C GLY A 41 6.07 2.08 12.15
N ARG A 42 5.00 2.37 12.91
CA ARG A 42 4.60 1.57 14.10
C ARG A 42 4.24 0.14 13.73
N SER A 43 3.42 -0.05 12.69
CA SER A 43 3.01 -1.36 12.20
C SER A 43 4.22 -2.21 11.77
N VAL A 44 5.14 -1.62 11.01
CA VAL A 44 6.38 -2.28 10.57
C VAL A 44 7.25 -2.68 11.77
N ALA A 45 7.42 -1.78 12.74
CA ALA A 45 8.19 -2.09 13.95
C ALA A 45 7.56 -3.22 14.78
N GLN A 46 6.23 -3.22 14.93
CA GLN A 46 5.50 -4.29 15.63
C GLN A 46 5.61 -5.62 14.89
N SER A 47 5.47 -5.63 13.57
CA SER A 47 5.64 -6.83 12.74
C SER A 47 7.05 -7.38 12.85
N SER A 48 8.08 -6.53 12.77
CA SER A 48 9.48 -6.95 12.92
C SER A 48 9.76 -7.55 14.32
N LEU A 49 9.19 -6.94 15.37
CA LEU A 49 9.34 -7.47 16.72
C LEU A 49 8.61 -8.80 16.89
N HIS A 50 7.42 -8.95 16.31
CA HIS A 50 6.68 -10.20 16.31
C HIS A 50 7.48 -11.30 15.61
N ASN A 51 7.99 -11.02 14.41
CA ASN A 51 8.79 -11.98 13.65
C ASN A 51 10.06 -12.41 14.41
N LEU A 52 10.79 -11.45 15.01
CA LEU A 52 11.96 -11.77 15.83
C LEU A 52 11.62 -12.70 16.99
N ARG A 53 10.51 -12.43 17.69
CA ARG A 53 10.08 -13.26 18.83
C ARG A 53 9.64 -14.65 18.37
N SER A 54 8.84 -14.73 17.31
CA SER A 54 8.36 -16.00 16.78
C SER A 54 9.52 -16.84 16.25
N HIS A 55 10.49 -16.22 15.56
CA HIS A 55 11.68 -16.92 15.06
C HIS A 55 12.49 -17.56 16.20
N ALA A 56 12.81 -16.79 17.22
CA ALA A 56 13.62 -17.27 18.34
C ALA A 56 12.88 -18.22 19.28
N LEU A 57 11.58 -18.00 19.50
CA LEU A 57 10.84 -18.75 20.53
C LEU A 57 10.07 -19.94 19.96
N ASP A 58 9.38 -19.79 18.83
CA ASP A 58 8.50 -20.83 18.32
C ASP A 58 9.30 -21.99 17.74
N MET A 59 10.36 -21.72 16.98
CA MET A 59 11.20 -22.75 16.38
C MET A 59 12.07 -23.44 17.43
N ASP A 60 12.70 -22.68 18.31
CA ASP A 60 13.51 -23.25 19.40
C ASP A 60 12.66 -24.11 20.34
N THR A 61 11.47 -23.63 20.67
CA THR A 61 10.50 -24.41 21.46
C THR A 61 10.08 -25.69 20.74
N ALA A 62 9.76 -25.60 19.45
CA ALA A 62 9.37 -26.76 18.64
C ALA A 62 10.48 -27.79 18.53
N LEU A 63 11.73 -27.36 18.44
CA LEU A 63 12.93 -28.21 18.46
C LEU A 63 13.29 -28.67 19.88
N GLY A 64 12.74 -28.03 20.91
CA GLY A 64 13.05 -28.31 22.32
C GLY A 64 14.36 -27.69 22.77
N MET A 65 14.85 -26.67 22.03
CA MET A 65 16.06 -25.94 22.34
C MET A 65 15.78 -24.79 23.33
N SER A 66 16.80 -24.41 24.06
CA SER A 66 16.77 -23.25 24.95
C SER A 66 18.19 -22.71 25.17
N ALA A 67 18.32 -21.39 25.32
CA ALA A 67 19.58 -20.77 25.71
C ALA A 67 20.09 -21.16 27.11
N GLU A 68 19.22 -21.70 27.94
CA GLU A 68 19.55 -22.18 29.31
C GLU A 68 20.16 -23.60 29.34
N LYS A 69 20.04 -24.34 28.22
CA LYS A 69 20.56 -25.70 28.07
C LYS A 69 21.99 -25.69 27.54
N SER A 70 22.76 -26.69 27.91
CA SER A 70 24.08 -26.92 27.35
C SER A 70 24.00 -27.27 25.85
N PRO A 71 25.10 -27.15 25.11
CA PRO A 71 25.14 -27.57 23.69
C PRO A 71 24.75 -29.05 23.50
N GLU A 72 25.18 -29.93 24.44
CA GLU A 72 24.89 -31.36 24.42
C GLU A 72 23.40 -31.63 24.66
N GLU A 73 22.78 -30.93 25.60
CA GLU A 73 21.34 -31.04 25.89
C GLU A 73 20.50 -30.53 24.72
N ASN A 74 20.91 -29.42 24.07
CA ASN A 74 20.26 -28.91 22.87
C ASN A 74 20.40 -29.88 21.71
N ALA A 75 21.57 -30.46 21.48
CA ALA A 75 21.78 -31.47 20.44
C ALA A 75 20.89 -32.70 20.66
N ALA A 76 20.79 -33.21 21.92
CA ALA A 76 19.90 -34.29 22.26
C ALA A 76 18.40 -33.94 22.03
N ALA A 77 18.00 -32.72 22.35
CA ALA A 77 16.65 -32.26 22.17
C ALA A 77 16.24 -32.19 20.68
N VAL A 78 17.18 -31.85 19.79
CA VAL A 78 16.95 -31.71 18.33
C VAL A 78 17.03 -33.08 17.62
N ALA A 79 17.80 -34.05 18.15
CA ALA A 79 18.06 -35.35 17.49
C ALA A 79 16.79 -36.05 16.98
N PRO A 80 15.65 -36.11 17.71
CA PRO A 80 14.42 -36.75 17.22
C PRO A 80 13.83 -36.10 15.97
N PHE A 81 14.14 -34.82 15.68
CA PHE A 81 13.69 -34.20 14.43
C PHE A 81 14.35 -34.81 13.18
N PHE A 82 15.61 -35.22 13.30
CA PHE A 82 16.39 -35.78 12.21
C PHE A 82 16.37 -37.28 12.12
N ASP A 83 16.23 -37.97 13.25
CA ASP A 83 16.30 -39.42 13.36
C ASP A 83 14.91 -40.03 13.65
N ARG A 84 14.42 -40.83 12.67
CA ARG A 84 13.10 -41.46 12.71
C ARG A 84 13.03 -42.59 13.77
N GLU A 85 14.16 -43.17 14.11
CA GLU A 85 14.23 -44.28 15.04
C GLU A 85 14.12 -43.79 16.51
N LEU A 86 14.31 -42.51 16.75
CA LEU A 86 14.22 -41.93 18.07
C LEU A 86 12.76 -41.67 18.47
N PRO A 87 12.42 -41.96 19.74
CA PRO A 87 11.10 -41.62 20.29
C PRO A 87 10.78 -40.15 20.17
N GLY A 88 9.53 -39.82 19.79
CA GLY A 88 9.08 -38.44 19.66
C GLY A 88 9.40 -37.81 18.30
N HIS A 89 9.91 -38.60 17.30
CA HIS A 89 10.17 -38.08 15.95
C HIS A 89 8.93 -37.45 15.31
N ALA A 90 7.79 -38.16 15.31
CA ALA A 90 6.57 -37.68 14.66
C ALA A 90 6.05 -36.38 15.30
N GLU A 91 5.98 -36.34 16.62
CA GLU A 91 5.54 -35.18 17.41
C GLU A 91 6.46 -33.98 17.18
N LYS A 92 7.77 -34.21 17.13
CA LYS A 92 8.78 -33.17 16.90
C LYS A 92 8.63 -32.59 15.48
N ARG A 93 8.47 -33.45 14.49
CA ARG A 93 8.23 -33.04 13.09
C ARG A 93 6.96 -32.20 12.95
N GLU A 94 5.89 -32.61 13.63
CA GLU A 94 4.63 -31.87 13.61
C GLU A 94 4.77 -30.51 14.33
N ALA A 95 5.46 -30.45 15.48
CA ALA A 95 5.70 -29.21 16.19
C ALA A 95 6.51 -28.21 15.34
N VAL A 96 7.57 -28.69 14.67
CA VAL A 96 8.38 -27.86 13.76
C VAL A 96 7.55 -27.39 12.55
N CYS A 97 6.70 -28.26 12.00
CA CYS A 97 5.81 -27.89 10.89
C CYS A 97 4.81 -26.79 11.30
N ARG A 98 4.29 -26.82 12.54
CA ARG A 98 3.45 -25.73 13.08
C ARG A 98 4.24 -24.44 13.26
N ALA A 99 5.44 -24.50 13.83
CA ALA A 99 6.32 -23.35 14.02
C ALA A 99 6.71 -22.73 12.67
N GLN A 100 6.98 -23.55 11.65
CA GLN A 100 7.31 -23.07 10.30
C GLN A 100 6.20 -22.23 9.68
N LYS A 101 4.92 -22.55 9.95
CA LYS A 101 3.80 -21.73 9.47
C LYS A 101 3.79 -20.33 10.07
N THR A 102 4.20 -20.19 11.32
CA THR A 102 4.36 -18.87 11.96
C THR A 102 5.48 -18.08 11.30
N LEU A 103 6.61 -18.74 10.95
CA LEU A 103 7.73 -18.11 10.25
C LEU A 103 7.39 -17.73 8.79
N ASP A 104 6.47 -18.43 8.15
CA ASP A 104 6.01 -18.07 6.80
C ASP A 104 5.47 -16.64 6.74
N THR A 105 4.94 -16.10 7.84
CA THR A 105 4.46 -14.71 7.92
C THR A 105 5.59 -13.67 7.78
N GLU A 106 6.83 -14.05 8.03
CA GLU A 106 8.01 -13.18 7.84
C GLU A 106 8.35 -12.99 6.35
N PHE A 107 8.21 -14.07 5.56
CA PHE A 107 8.65 -14.09 4.16
C PHE A 107 7.49 -14.14 3.16
N LYS A 108 6.27 -14.29 3.63
CA LYS A 108 5.05 -14.40 2.81
C LYS A 108 3.97 -13.46 3.37
N ALA A 109 4.29 -12.17 3.40
CA ALA A 109 3.39 -11.16 3.92
C ALA A 109 3.16 -9.98 2.93
N PRO A 110 2.71 -10.25 1.68
CA PRO A 110 2.47 -9.19 0.69
C PRO A 110 1.50 -8.13 1.18
N GLY A 111 0.52 -8.49 2.02
CA GLY A 111 -0.37 -7.52 2.64
C GLY A 111 0.39 -6.50 3.49
N THR A 112 1.30 -6.96 4.35
CA THR A 112 2.14 -6.08 5.16
C THR A 112 3.12 -5.25 4.32
N GLU A 113 3.68 -5.84 3.26
CA GLU A 113 4.73 -5.20 2.46
C GLU A 113 4.19 -4.10 1.53
N VAL A 114 3.06 -4.37 0.85
CA VAL A 114 2.51 -3.49 -0.18
C VAL A 114 1.02 -3.19 -0.02
N GLY A 115 0.30 -3.91 0.83
CA GLY A 115 -1.14 -3.75 1.06
C GLY A 115 -1.49 -2.67 2.09
N TRP A 116 -0.50 -2.05 2.74
CA TRP A 116 -0.76 -0.97 3.68
C TRP A 116 -1.41 0.24 2.98
N PHE A 117 -2.20 0.97 3.73
CA PHE A 117 -2.87 2.18 3.28
C PHE A 117 -2.86 3.24 4.38
N TYR A 118 -3.05 4.50 4.01
CA TYR A 118 -3.19 5.59 4.95
C TYR A 118 -4.64 5.63 5.47
N PRO A 119 -4.86 5.42 6.76
CA PRO A 119 -6.21 5.32 7.33
C PRO A 119 -6.89 6.66 7.55
N SER A 120 -6.36 7.75 6.98
CA SER A 120 -6.89 9.08 7.28
C SER A 120 -8.28 9.28 6.67
N ALA A 121 -9.18 9.83 7.48
CA ALA A 121 -10.52 10.25 7.04
C ALA A 121 -10.48 11.41 6.03
N ASP A 122 -9.28 11.98 5.80
CA ASP A 122 -9.09 13.18 4.99
C ASP A 122 -8.93 12.90 3.50
N PHE A 123 -8.69 11.64 3.12
CA PHE A 123 -8.76 11.26 1.72
C PHE A 123 -10.20 11.39 1.23
N TRP A 124 -10.38 12.22 0.21
CA TRP A 124 -11.67 12.38 -0.44
C TRP A 124 -12.05 11.12 -1.19
N GLY A 125 -13.19 10.69 -0.95
CA GLY A 125 -13.86 9.57 -1.54
C GLY A 125 -14.68 8.96 -0.46
N GLU A 126 -15.81 8.43 -0.78
CA GLU A 126 -16.65 7.72 0.14
C GLU A 126 -15.98 6.42 0.59
N GLY A 127 -14.73 6.54 1.06
CA GLY A 127 -13.84 5.45 1.53
C GLY A 127 -14.43 4.59 2.65
N ARG A 128 -15.73 4.63 2.75
CA ARG A 128 -16.60 3.68 3.45
C ARG A 128 -16.87 2.42 2.65
N GLU A 129 -16.11 2.19 1.58
CA GLU A 129 -16.11 0.84 1.04
C GLU A 129 -15.62 -0.07 2.14
N SER A 130 -16.58 -0.82 2.65
CA SER A 130 -16.36 -1.82 3.68
C SER A 130 -15.11 -2.62 3.35
N ALA A 131 -14.21 -2.73 4.33
CA ALA A 131 -13.01 -3.53 4.23
C ALA A 131 -11.89 -3.00 3.30
N HIS A 132 -11.83 -1.69 2.97
CA HIS A 132 -10.72 -1.12 2.18
C HIS A 132 -10.33 -1.99 0.96
N GLY A 133 -11.30 -2.27 0.09
CA GLY A 133 -11.06 -3.09 -1.10
C GLY A 133 -10.65 -4.54 -0.81
N GLY A 134 -10.93 -5.04 0.39
CA GLY A 134 -10.57 -6.39 0.84
C GLY A 134 -9.34 -6.47 1.74
N GLN A 135 -8.57 -5.39 1.90
CA GLN A 135 -7.37 -5.40 2.74
C GLN A 135 -7.69 -5.51 4.24
N LEU A 136 -8.89 -5.15 4.65
CA LEU A 136 -9.42 -5.48 5.97
C LEU A 136 -10.32 -6.71 5.88
N LYS A 137 -10.06 -7.71 6.73
CA LYS A 137 -10.91 -8.89 6.91
C LYS A 137 -12.28 -8.47 7.49
N PRO A 138 -13.33 -9.30 7.39
CA PRO A 138 -14.69 -8.94 7.84
C PRO A 138 -14.79 -8.41 9.27
N HIS A 139 -13.84 -8.77 10.13
CA HIS A 139 -13.75 -8.30 11.53
C HIS A 139 -12.92 -7.03 11.72
N GLY A 140 -12.53 -6.36 10.63
CA GLY A 140 -11.72 -5.15 10.67
C GLY A 140 -10.24 -5.37 10.90
N THR A 141 -9.76 -6.62 10.99
CA THR A 141 -8.33 -6.92 11.09
C THR A 141 -7.66 -6.80 9.73
N PHE A 142 -6.44 -6.26 9.72
CA PHE A 142 -5.63 -6.12 8.53
C PHE A 142 -5.20 -7.50 7.98
N ASP A 143 -5.32 -7.72 6.68
CA ASP A 143 -4.82 -8.92 6.03
C ASP A 143 -3.32 -8.79 5.75
N THR A 144 -2.51 -9.45 6.54
CA THR A 144 -1.05 -9.42 6.41
C THR A 144 -0.54 -10.35 5.32
N GLU A 145 -1.30 -11.41 5.00
CA GLU A 145 -0.87 -12.47 4.09
C GLU A 145 -1.11 -12.12 2.63
N PHE A 146 -2.25 -11.45 2.34
CA PHE A 146 -2.66 -11.18 0.96
C PHE A 146 -2.66 -9.67 0.68
N TYR A 147 -2.17 -9.34 -0.52
CA TYR A 147 -2.33 -8.01 -1.08
C TYR A 147 -3.62 -7.94 -1.89
N HIS A 148 -4.48 -7.02 -1.54
CA HIS A 148 -5.72 -6.72 -2.25
C HIS A 148 -5.56 -5.41 -3.01
N ALA A 149 -5.39 -5.50 -4.33
CA ALA A 149 -5.22 -4.34 -5.19
C ALA A 149 -6.49 -3.47 -5.18
N SER A 150 -6.36 -2.21 -4.82
CA SER A 150 -7.48 -1.30 -4.66
C SER A 150 -7.12 0.14 -5.02
N THR A 151 -8.07 0.88 -5.57
CA THR A 151 -7.99 2.33 -5.78
C THR A 151 -8.82 3.11 -4.76
N VAL A 152 -9.19 2.47 -3.66
CA VAL A 152 -9.73 3.22 -2.50
C VAL A 152 -8.69 4.24 -2.07
N PRO A 153 -9.08 5.52 -1.85
CA PRO A 153 -8.15 6.55 -1.40
C PRO A 153 -7.33 6.13 -0.17
N GLY A 154 -6.05 6.46 -0.19
CA GLY A 154 -5.07 6.02 0.81
C GLY A 154 -4.24 4.79 0.40
N HIS A 155 -4.70 4.01 -0.58
CA HIS A 155 -3.98 2.83 -1.08
C HIS A 155 -2.89 3.20 -2.08
N ASN A 156 -1.90 2.33 -2.20
CA ASN A 156 -0.94 2.38 -3.31
C ASN A 156 -1.67 2.17 -4.64
N LEU A 157 -1.29 2.93 -5.68
CA LEU A 157 -1.78 2.71 -7.04
C LEU A 157 -1.52 1.25 -7.44
N PRO A 158 -2.57 0.47 -7.79
CA PRO A 158 -2.40 -0.89 -8.25
C PRO A 158 -1.48 -1.00 -9.46
N HIS A 159 -0.72 -2.09 -9.53
CA HIS A 159 0.13 -2.35 -10.68
C HIS A 159 -0.70 -2.80 -11.89
N ALA A 160 -0.42 -2.19 -13.04
CA ALA A 160 -0.88 -2.66 -14.34
C ALA A 160 0.18 -2.32 -15.41
N TRP A 161 0.25 -3.14 -16.44
CA TRP A 161 1.04 -2.82 -17.63
C TRP A 161 0.20 -2.07 -18.64
N VAL A 162 0.71 -0.92 -19.08
CA VAL A 162 0.08 -0.11 -20.12
C VAL A 162 1.03 0.09 -21.28
N GLU A 163 0.49 0.19 -22.50
CA GLU A 163 1.26 0.36 -23.72
C GLU A 163 0.73 1.52 -24.57
N LYS A 164 1.63 2.31 -25.11
CA LYS A 164 1.31 3.38 -26.05
C LYS A 164 2.42 3.51 -27.09
N GLU A 165 2.05 3.50 -28.38
CA GLU A 165 2.99 3.63 -29.50
C GLU A 165 4.17 2.65 -29.42
N GLY A 166 3.88 1.38 -29.06
CA GLY A 166 4.88 0.33 -28.90
C GLY A 166 5.75 0.44 -27.64
N THR A 167 5.52 1.43 -26.80
CA THR A 167 6.24 1.59 -25.51
C THR A 167 5.40 1.06 -24.38
N ARG A 168 5.88 -0.01 -23.72
CA ARG A 168 5.24 -0.60 -22.53
C ARG A 168 5.83 0.01 -21.26
N ARG A 169 4.94 0.39 -20.32
CA ARG A 169 5.31 0.95 -19.01
C ARG A 169 4.46 0.35 -17.89
N ALA A 170 4.97 0.36 -16.68
CA ALA A 170 4.13 0.19 -15.51
C ALA A 170 3.26 1.45 -15.32
N LEU A 171 2.02 1.27 -14.90
CA LEU A 171 1.10 2.38 -14.66
C LEU A 171 1.68 3.41 -13.68
N ARG A 172 2.43 2.94 -12.67
CA ARG A 172 3.13 3.80 -11.72
C ARG A 172 4.19 4.68 -12.35
N ASP A 173 4.81 4.27 -13.46
CA ASP A 173 5.84 5.07 -14.14
C ASP A 173 5.25 6.29 -14.86
N LEU A 174 3.93 6.38 -14.97
CA LEU A 174 3.24 7.56 -15.49
C LEU A 174 3.09 8.65 -14.44
N VAL A 175 3.25 8.33 -13.14
CA VAL A 175 3.09 9.28 -12.03
C VAL A 175 4.25 10.28 -12.04
N PRO A 176 3.99 11.58 -12.23
CA PRO A 176 5.03 12.60 -12.20
C PRO A 176 5.57 12.77 -10.76
N LEU A 177 6.84 13.13 -10.63
CA LEU A 177 7.46 13.39 -9.31
C LEU A 177 6.96 14.68 -8.65
N SER A 178 6.44 15.65 -9.42
CA SER A 178 6.07 16.98 -8.95
C SER A 178 4.60 17.35 -9.14
N ALA A 179 3.81 16.47 -9.76
CA ALA A 179 2.39 16.73 -10.02
C ALA A 179 1.54 15.51 -9.70
N PHE A 180 0.26 15.73 -9.48
CA PHE A 180 -0.72 14.65 -9.41
C PHE A 180 -0.95 14.04 -10.79
N LEU A 181 -1.32 12.77 -10.83
CA LEU A 181 -1.74 12.10 -12.06
C LEU A 181 -3.23 11.79 -11.98
N LEU A 182 -4.01 12.30 -12.91
CA LEU A 182 -5.41 11.94 -13.09
C LEU A 182 -5.50 10.87 -14.19
N LEU A 183 -5.80 9.64 -13.80
CA LEU A 183 -6.00 8.51 -14.71
C LEU A 183 -7.47 8.44 -15.09
N VAL A 184 -7.77 8.53 -16.38
CA VAL A 184 -9.12 8.56 -16.94
C VAL A 184 -9.30 7.43 -17.95
N GLY A 185 -10.52 6.89 -18.10
CA GLY A 185 -10.78 5.80 -19.05
C GLY A 185 -11.01 6.29 -20.48
N ARG A 186 -11.51 7.53 -20.64
CA ARG A 186 -11.91 8.08 -21.95
C ARG A 186 -11.52 9.55 -22.09
N LYS A 187 -11.12 9.92 -23.28
CA LYS A 187 -10.68 11.30 -23.61
C LYS A 187 -11.86 12.26 -23.77
N ASP A 188 -13.01 11.78 -24.19
CA ASP A 188 -14.17 12.59 -24.63
C ASP A 188 -15.10 13.05 -23.47
N ILE A 189 -14.78 12.73 -22.21
CA ILE A 189 -15.66 12.99 -21.05
C ILE A 189 -15.31 14.30 -20.30
N GLY A 190 -14.47 15.16 -20.86
CA GLY A 190 -14.17 16.45 -20.21
C GLY A 190 -13.08 16.41 -19.13
N TRP A 191 -12.60 15.27 -18.70
CA TRP A 191 -11.50 15.14 -17.73
C TRP A 191 -10.22 15.87 -18.13
N THR A 192 -9.94 15.92 -19.45
CA THR A 192 -8.75 16.59 -19.98
C THR A 192 -8.77 18.10 -19.76
N ALA A 193 -9.95 18.71 -19.56
CA ALA A 193 -10.08 20.13 -19.22
C ALA A 193 -9.67 20.42 -17.76
N LEU A 194 -9.51 19.41 -16.94
CA LEU A 194 -9.02 19.53 -15.55
C LEU A 194 -7.49 19.50 -15.46
N ALA A 195 -6.77 19.31 -16.57
CA ALA A 195 -5.32 19.40 -16.61
C ALA A 195 -4.86 20.80 -16.18
N ARG A 196 -3.90 20.86 -15.27
CA ARG A 196 -3.28 22.08 -14.73
C ARG A 196 -1.80 21.80 -14.45
N GLU A 197 -1.06 22.80 -14.01
CA GLU A 197 0.33 22.62 -13.61
C GLU A 197 0.50 21.53 -12.54
N GLU A 198 -0.44 21.49 -11.59
CA GLU A 198 -0.42 20.52 -10.50
C GLU A 198 -1.03 19.15 -10.86
N VAL A 199 -1.74 19.03 -12.00
CA VAL A 199 -2.48 17.81 -12.37
C VAL A 199 -2.23 17.45 -13.82
N ARG A 200 -1.50 16.38 -14.05
CA ARG A 200 -1.34 15.74 -15.35
C ARG A 200 -2.47 14.75 -15.59
N VAL A 201 -3.08 14.81 -16.76
CA VAL A 201 -4.13 13.85 -17.16
C VAL A 201 -3.55 12.85 -18.14
N GLU A 202 -3.75 11.55 -17.86
CA GLU A 202 -3.41 10.45 -18.76
C GLU A 202 -4.64 9.56 -18.98
N VAL A 203 -4.87 9.21 -20.23
CA VAL A 203 -5.96 8.33 -20.63
C VAL A 203 -5.45 6.89 -20.68
N VAL A 204 -6.07 6.00 -19.90
CA VAL A 204 -5.85 4.54 -19.98
C VAL A 204 -7.14 3.90 -20.50
N GLY A 205 -7.22 3.77 -21.81
CA GLY A 205 -8.41 3.35 -22.54
C GLY A 205 -8.47 3.99 -23.91
N ASP A 206 -9.67 4.33 -24.36
CA ASP A 206 -9.90 4.82 -25.71
C ASP A 206 -9.13 6.11 -26.01
N GLY A 207 -8.26 6.04 -27.02
CA GLY A 207 -7.43 7.17 -27.47
C GLY A 207 -6.20 7.46 -26.61
N GLY A 208 -5.82 6.56 -25.69
CA GLY A 208 -4.68 6.72 -24.80
C GLY A 208 -3.78 5.49 -24.69
N TRP A 209 -3.35 5.19 -23.47
CA TRP A 209 -2.63 3.98 -23.12
C TRP A 209 -3.55 2.76 -23.19
N VAL A 210 -3.08 1.67 -23.76
CA VAL A 210 -3.79 0.39 -23.79
C VAL A 210 -3.45 -0.37 -22.51
N ASP A 211 -4.47 -0.83 -21.79
CA ASP A 211 -4.34 -1.77 -20.66
C ASP A 211 -4.02 -3.17 -21.24
N VAL A 212 -2.77 -3.62 -21.05
CA VAL A 212 -2.21 -4.76 -21.80
C VAL A 212 -2.93 -6.07 -21.50
N ASP A 213 -3.28 -6.30 -20.25
CA ASP A 213 -3.89 -7.56 -19.77
C ASP A 213 -5.25 -7.35 -19.07
N GLY A 214 -5.80 -6.14 -19.14
CA GLY A 214 -7.05 -5.77 -18.49
C GLY A 214 -6.94 -5.63 -16.96
N SER A 215 -5.73 -5.62 -16.41
CA SER A 215 -5.54 -5.51 -14.96
C SER A 215 -6.02 -4.18 -14.41
N TRP A 216 -5.73 -3.08 -15.10
CA TRP A 216 -6.23 -1.77 -14.70
C TRP A 216 -7.75 -1.72 -14.72
N GLY A 217 -8.38 -2.18 -15.80
CA GLY A 217 -9.83 -2.21 -15.92
C GLY A 217 -10.53 -2.95 -14.79
N ARG A 218 -9.94 -4.04 -14.30
CA ARG A 218 -10.46 -4.80 -13.15
C ARG A 218 -10.25 -4.14 -11.80
N GLN A 219 -9.17 -3.35 -11.66
CA GLN A 219 -8.71 -2.82 -10.37
C GLN A 219 -9.06 -1.36 -10.14
N ARG A 220 -9.39 -0.60 -11.20
CA ARG A 220 -9.60 0.85 -11.13
C ARG A 220 -10.76 1.30 -10.23
N GLY A 221 -11.71 0.43 -9.92
CA GLY A 221 -12.80 0.69 -8.98
C GLY A 221 -13.80 1.79 -9.39
N VAL A 222 -13.73 2.25 -10.63
CA VAL A 222 -14.63 3.20 -11.28
C VAL A 222 -14.96 2.71 -12.69
N THR A 223 -16.00 3.25 -13.32
CA THR A 223 -16.35 2.90 -14.71
C THR A 223 -15.34 3.50 -15.71
N GLU A 224 -15.59 3.32 -17.01
CA GLU A 224 -14.80 4.00 -18.05
C GLU A 224 -15.01 5.52 -18.08
N GLN A 225 -16.08 5.99 -17.46
CA GLN A 225 -16.38 7.41 -17.32
C GLN A 225 -15.72 8.03 -16.09
N GLY A 226 -15.26 7.21 -15.18
CA GLY A 226 -14.62 7.65 -13.94
C GLY A 226 -13.14 7.99 -14.07
N ALA A 227 -12.60 8.53 -12.99
CA ALA A 227 -11.19 8.87 -12.88
C ALA A 227 -10.61 8.51 -11.51
N VAL A 228 -9.29 8.32 -11.48
CA VAL A 228 -8.50 8.07 -10.27
C VAL A 228 -7.39 9.11 -10.20
N LEU A 229 -7.37 9.89 -9.12
CA LEU A 229 -6.33 10.88 -8.85
C LEU A 229 -5.24 10.26 -7.97
N VAL A 230 -4.01 10.33 -8.44
CA VAL A 230 -2.85 9.73 -7.80
C VAL A 230 -1.85 10.82 -7.41
N ARG A 231 -1.33 10.77 -6.22
CA ARG A 231 -0.32 11.69 -5.66
C ARG A 231 1.06 11.38 -6.26
N PRO A 232 2.01 12.34 -6.18
CA PRO A 232 3.39 12.12 -6.64
C PRO A 232 4.08 10.91 -6.00
N ASP A 233 3.73 10.55 -4.77
CA ASP A 233 4.22 9.36 -4.07
C ASP A 233 3.51 8.04 -4.49
N GLY A 234 2.59 8.11 -5.45
CA GLY A 234 1.88 6.96 -5.99
C GLY A 234 0.73 6.46 -5.13
N ILE A 235 0.28 7.26 -4.19
CA ILE A 235 -0.91 6.97 -3.39
C ILE A 235 -2.16 7.51 -4.09
N VAL A 236 -3.21 6.73 -4.13
CA VAL A 236 -4.52 7.18 -4.61
C VAL A 236 -5.07 8.21 -3.63
N ALA A 237 -5.32 9.42 -4.12
CA ALA A 237 -5.85 10.52 -3.31
C ALA A 237 -7.37 10.63 -3.41
N TRP A 238 -7.91 10.32 -4.59
CA TRP A 238 -9.34 10.43 -4.88
C TRP A 238 -9.72 9.53 -6.05
N ARG A 239 -10.99 9.12 -6.11
CA ARG A 239 -11.59 8.51 -7.29
C ARG A 239 -13.06 8.88 -7.37
N GLY A 240 -13.62 8.90 -8.56
CA GLY A 240 -15.04 9.18 -8.76
C GLY A 240 -15.46 9.09 -10.21
N GLU A 241 -16.77 9.13 -10.41
CA GLU A 241 -17.39 9.19 -11.73
C GLU A 241 -17.51 10.63 -12.20
N TRP A 242 -17.58 10.84 -13.53
CA TRP A 242 -17.85 12.15 -14.08
C TRP A 242 -19.29 12.58 -13.79
N ASP A 243 -19.46 13.77 -13.24
CA ASP A 243 -20.73 14.48 -13.21
C ASP A 243 -20.56 15.92 -13.70
N SER A 244 -21.65 16.57 -14.11
CA SER A 244 -21.62 17.92 -14.68
C SER A 244 -21.17 19.01 -13.70
N GLU A 245 -21.26 18.76 -12.39
CA GLU A 245 -20.89 19.70 -11.33
C GLU A 245 -19.44 19.51 -10.87
N LEU A 246 -18.84 18.38 -11.22
CA LEU A 246 -17.49 18.03 -10.75
C LEU A 246 -16.44 19.05 -11.19
N ALA A 247 -16.56 19.59 -12.41
CA ALA A 247 -15.64 20.62 -12.87
C ALA A 247 -15.67 21.89 -12.00
N GLN A 248 -16.80 22.21 -11.41
CA GLN A 248 -16.96 23.35 -10.49
C GLN A 248 -16.39 23.00 -9.10
N ARG A 249 -16.58 21.75 -8.65
CA ARG A 249 -16.09 21.26 -7.36
C ARG A 249 -14.63 20.78 -7.37
N TRP A 250 -14.00 20.72 -8.57
CA TRP A 250 -12.64 20.21 -8.71
C TRP A 250 -11.60 20.96 -7.87
N PRO A 251 -11.65 22.29 -7.73
CA PRO A 251 -10.76 23.01 -6.82
C PRO A 251 -10.88 22.54 -5.37
N GLU A 252 -12.08 22.25 -4.90
CA GLU A 252 -12.33 21.73 -3.53
C GLU A 252 -11.74 20.33 -3.34
N VAL A 253 -11.83 19.48 -4.37
CA VAL A 253 -11.18 18.15 -4.35
C VAL A 253 -9.67 18.30 -4.19
N LEU A 254 -9.05 19.19 -4.98
CA LEU A 254 -7.62 19.44 -4.90
C LEU A 254 -7.21 20.06 -3.56
N ASP A 255 -7.96 21.03 -3.07
CA ASP A 255 -7.68 21.66 -1.78
C ASP A 255 -7.72 20.63 -0.65
N ARG A 256 -8.67 19.70 -0.68
CA ARG A 256 -8.76 18.65 0.33
C ARG A 256 -7.59 17.66 0.24
N VAL A 257 -7.24 17.16 -0.94
CA VAL A 257 -6.12 16.21 -1.09
C VAL A 257 -4.75 16.87 -0.84
N LEU A 258 -4.68 18.19 -0.86
CA LEU A 258 -3.53 19.01 -0.50
C LEU A 258 -3.58 19.50 0.95
N TYR A 259 -4.59 19.11 1.72
CA TYR A 259 -4.79 19.53 3.12
C TYR A 259 -4.88 21.06 3.30
N LEU A 260 -5.42 21.78 2.31
CA LEU A 260 -5.55 23.25 2.34
C LEU A 260 -6.81 23.72 3.06
N GLN A 261 -7.81 22.86 3.19
CA GLN A 261 -8.96 23.15 4.05
C GLN A 261 -8.59 22.70 5.46
N GLY A 262 -8.55 23.65 6.40
CA GLY A 262 -8.20 23.35 7.78
C GLY A 262 -8.96 22.14 8.30
N ALA A 263 -8.26 21.25 8.99
CA ALA A 263 -8.87 20.16 9.73
C ALA A 263 -9.91 20.77 10.67
N ALA A 264 -11.18 20.51 10.39
CA ALA A 264 -12.29 20.88 11.26
C ALA A 264 -12.35 19.92 12.44
#